data_0ac2858e1ee666f8c382ff3f21c4b54f
#
_entry.id   0ac2858e1ee666f8c382ff3f21c4b54f
#
_cell.length_a   1.000
_cell.length_b   1.000
_cell.length_c   1.000
_cell.angle_alpha   90.00
_cell.angle_beta   90.00
_cell.angle_gamma   90.00
#
_symmetry.space_group_name_H-M   'P 1'
#
loop_
_entity.id
_entity.type
_entity.pdbx_description
1 polymer ?
#
loop_
_entity_poly.entity_id
_entity_poly.type
_entity_poly.pdbx_seq_one_letter_code
_entity_poly.pdbx_strand_id
1 'polypeptide(L)'
;MMNKQKLKGNFLLLLTAVVWGASFIAQSKGVEQISPVAFNGIRSTLGGVVLLPVIWFLDFKKRKSGKTVQKIDKTLILGGIACGVLLCAATTLQTMGMVYTSPGKSGFITALYMVLIPIINLFFGKKPRFVLVVSVLIVVAGLYLMCIDSSLAINRGDVMTLGCAFIFAGHILVIDHVAPKVDGVKLACMQFFVCGIINLVWMFIETPPTIEAVFNCTGALAYSGIMSCGVAYTLQIVGQKYTDPTSASILMSLESVFATLSTVILVACGWEITGGTLDAREIWGCVLMFVAIILVQLPEKNNLKAN
;
A
#
# COMPACT_ATOMS: atom_id res chain seq x y z
N MET A 1 -3.03 4.37 28.75
CA MET A 1 -4.10 4.69 27.79
C MET A 1 -3.49 4.89 26.41
N MET A 2 -3.98 4.22 25.36
CA MET A 2 -3.54 4.50 23.99
C MET A 2 -3.89 5.94 23.60
N ASN A 3 -2.94 6.67 23.00
CA ASN A 3 -3.19 8.02 22.52
C ASN A 3 -4.27 7.97 21.42
N LYS A 4 -5.36 8.75 21.56
CA LYS A 4 -6.48 8.81 20.58
C LYS A 4 -5.99 9.05 19.15
N GLN A 5 -4.90 9.80 18.97
CA GLN A 5 -4.31 10.06 17.65
C GLN A 5 -3.67 8.78 17.06
N LYS A 6 -2.95 8.00 17.87
CA LYS A 6 -2.36 6.73 17.44
C LYS A 6 -3.45 5.71 17.05
N LEU A 7 -4.53 5.62 17.84
CA LEU A 7 -5.68 4.76 17.49
C LEU A 7 -6.31 5.17 16.16
N LYS A 8 -6.48 6.48 15.92
CA LYS A 8 -6.96 6.99 14.64
C LYS A 8 -6.02 6.62 13.50
N GLY A 9 -4.70 6.80 13.67
CA GLY A 9 -3.70 6.41 12.67
C GLY A 9 -3.79 4.93 12.32
N ASN A 10 -3.80 4.07 13.34
CA ASN A 10 -3.91 2.62 13.17
C ASN A 10 -5.20 2.22 12.42
N PHE A 11 -6.33 2.83 12.76
CA PHE A 11 -7.60 2.58 12.06
C PHE A 11 -7.54 2.97 10.58
N LEU A 12 -6.94 4.12 10.25
CA LEU A 12 -6.77 4.54 8.86
C LEU A 12 -5.89 3.58 8.07
N LEU A 13 -4.81 3.06 8.69
CA LEU A 13 -3.92 2.08 8.07
C LEU A 13 -4.59 0.71 7.86
N LEU A 14 -5.47 0.29 8.78
CA LEU A 14 -6.27 -0.92 8.59
C LEU A 14 -7.25 -0.77 7.42
N LEU A 15 -7.93 0.38 7.30
CA LEU A 15 -8.78 0.67 6.14
C LEU A 15 -7.99 0.67 4.84
N THR A 16 -6.75 1.18 4.86
CA THR A 16 -5.84 1.10 3.72
C THR A 16 -5.61 -0.35 3.31
N ALA A 17 -5.31 -1.23 4.27
CA ALA A 17 -5.07 -2.66 4.01
C ALA A 17 -6.30 -3.36 3.40
N VAL A 18 -7.52 -3.04 3.86
CA VAL A 18 -8.76 -3.57 3.28
C VAL A 18 -8.89 -3.20 1.81
N VAL A 19 -8.72 -1.91 1.49
CA VAL A 19 -8.87 -1.40 0.12
C VAL A 19 -7.77 -1.95 -0.79
N TRP A 20 -6.54 -2.04 -0.30
CA TRP A 20 -5.44 -2.59 -1.09
C TRP A 20 -5.58 -4.09 -1.32
N GLY A 21 -6.06 -4.85 -0.34
CA GLY A 21 -6.32 -6.26 -0.52
C GLY A 21 -7.22 -6.54 -1.72
N ALA A 22 -8.37 -5.88 -1.80
CA ALA A 22 -9.25 -5.99 -2.98
C ALA A 22 -8.61 -5.42 -4.27
N SER A 23 -7.69 -4.45 -4.15
CA SER A 23 -7.02 -3.84 -5.30
C SER A 23 -6.08 -4.81 -6.04
N PHE A 24 -5.54 -5.84 -5.40
CA PHE A 24 -4.73 -6.86 -6.07
C PHE A 24 -5.52 -7.58 -7.16
N ILE A 25 -6.80 -7.89 -6.89
CA ILE A 25 -7.68 -8.54 -7.87
C ILE A 25 -7.97 -7.58 -9.04
N ALA A 26 -8.30 -6.32 -8.73
CA ALA A 26 -8.53 -5.31 -9.75
C ALA A 26 -7.29 -5.10 -10.64
N GLN A 27 -6.09 -5.05 -10.04
CA GLN A 27 -4.83 -4.94 -10.78
C GLN A 27 -4.59 -6.14 -11.69
N SER A 28 -4.78 -7.37 -11.17
CA SER A 28 -4.64 -8.59 -11.97
C SER A 28 -5.56 -8.58 -13.19
N LYS A 29 -6.84 -8.25 -13.00
CA LYS A 29 -7.81 -8.14 -14.10
C LYS A 29 -7.48 -6.99 -15.07
N GLY A 30 -6.92 -5.91 -14.58
CA GLY A 30 -6.49 -4.78 -15.41
C GLY A 30 -5.34 -5.14 -16.35
N VAL A 31 -4.31 -5.83 -15.85
CA VAL A 31 -3.13 -6.21 -16.66
C VAL A 31 -3.38 -7.38 -17.60
N GLU A 32 -4.51 -8.08 -17.51
CA GLU A 32 -4.99 -9.00 -18.54
C GLU A 32 -5.41 -8.28 -19.82
N GLN A 33 -5.79 -7.00 -19.74
CA GLN A 33 -6.34 -6.21 -20.86
C GLN A 33 -5.36 -5.18 -21.43
N ILE A 34 -4.56 -4.54 -20.58
CA ILE A 34 -3.60 -3.49 -20.95
C ILE A 34 -2.25 -3.70 -20.28
N SER A 35 -1.19 -3.10 -20.82
CA SER A 35 0.15 -3.25 -20.23
C SER A 35 0.22 -2.72 -18.79
N PRO A 36 1.08 -3.28 -17.91
CA PRO A 36 1.27 -2.82 -16.55
C PRO A 36 1.58 -1.31 -16.45
N VAL A 37 2.35 -0.79 -17.39
CA VAL A 37 2.72 0.63 -17.46
C VAL A 37 1.49 1.48 -17.80
N ALA A 38 0.71 1.08 -18.79
CA ALA A 38 -0.54 1.76 -19.16
C ALA A 38 -1.53 1.75 -18.00
N PHE A 39 -1.72 0.60 -17.35
CA PHE A 39 -2.60 0.48 -16.20
C PHE A 39 -2.19 1.42 -15.06
N ASN A 40 -0.90 1.44 -14.70
CA ASN A 40 -0.37 2.32 -13.65
C ASN A 40 -0.46 3.81 -14.02
N GLY A 41 -0.18 4.16 -15.27
CA GLY A 41 -0.30 5.54 -15.75
C GLY A 41 -1.71 6.08 -15.63
N ILE A 42 -2.69 5.32 -16.13
CA ILE A 42 -4.11 5.71 -16.11
C ILE A 42 -4.65 5.76 -14.68
N ARG A 43 -4.46 4.69 -13.87
CA ARG A 43 -5.00 4.65 -12.49
C ARG A 43 -4.39 5.71 -11.59
N SER A 44 -3.08 5.98 -11.71
CA SER A 44 -2.41 7.00 -10.90
C SER A 44 -2.87 8.40 -11.27
N THR A 45 -2.98 8.70 -12.57
CA THR A 45 -3.52 9.99 -13.04
C THR A 45 -4.96 10.17 -12.55
N LEU A 46 -5.80 9.14 -12.66
CA LEU A 46 -7.17 9.17 -12.14
C LEU A 46 -7.19 9.44 -10.63
N GLY A 47 -6.32 8.78 -9.86
CA GLY A 47 -6.16 9.02 -8.42
C GLY A 47 -5.79 10.46 -8.10
N GLY A 48 -4.84 11.04 -8.85
CA GLY A 48 -4.47 12.45 -8.73
C GLY A 48 -5.65 13.39 -9.03
N VAL A 49 -6.36 13.15 -10.14
CA VAL A 49 -7.52 13.96 -10.56
C VAL A 49 -8.65 13.92 -9.54
N VAL A 50 -8.98 12.76 -9.00
CA VAL A 50 -10.03 12.59 -7.97
C VAL A 50 -9.69 13.35 -6.69
N LEU A 51 -8.41 13.53 -6.36
CA LEU A 51 -7.99 14.27 -5.16
C LEU A 51 -8.09 15.80 -5.34
N LEU A 52 -8.11 16.32 -6.55
CA LEU A 52 -8.24 17.78 -6.76
C LEU A 52 -9.50 18.40 -6.15
N PRO A 53 -10.72 17.89 -6.42
CA PRO A 53 -11.93 18.41 -5.79
C PRO A 53 -11.93 18.18 -4.27
N VAL A 54 -11.32 17.11 -3.76
CA VAL A 54 -11.18 16.86 -2.33
C VAL A 54 -10.30 17.93 -1.67
N ILE A 55 -9.16 18.26 -2.28
CA ILE A 55 -8.25 19.31 -1.81
C ILE A 55 -8.98 20.65 -1.81
N TRP A 56 -9.65 21.00 -2.91
CA TRP A 56 -10.40 22.23 -3.01
C TRP A 56 -11.46 22.36 -1.90
N PHE A 57 -12.24 21.31 -1.68
CA PHE A 57 -13.26 21.28 -0.62
C PHE A 57 -12.66 21.42 0.78
N LEU A 58 -11.58 20.70 1.07
CA LEU A 58 -10.89 20.75 2.37
C LEU A 58 -10.26 22.14 2.61
N ASP A 59 -9.64 22.72 1.59
CA ASP A 59 -9.05 24.06 1.68
C ASP A 59 -10.13 25.14 1.85
N PHE A 60 -11.27 25.01 1.16
CA PHE A 60 -12.43 25.89 1.34
C PHE A 60 -12.96 25.82 2.78
N LYS A 61 -13.13 24.60 3.32
CA LYS A 61 -13.59 24.39 4.71
C LYS A 61 -12.61 24.97 5.72
N LYS A 62 -11.31 24.81 5.51
CA LYS A 62 -10.26 25.41 6.37
C LYS A 62 -10.36 26.93 6.37
N ARG A 63 -10.45 27.56 5.19
CA ARG A 63 -10.59 29.02 5.06
C ARG A 63 -11.85 29.53 5.76
N LYS A 64 -13.00 28.86 5.57
CA LYS A 64 -14.26 29.24 6.22
C LYS A 64 -14.21 29.14 7.74
N SER A 65 -13.38 28.25 8.29
CA SER A 65 -13.18 28.08 9.75
C SER A 65 -12.00 28.90 10.31
N GLY A 66 -11.46 29.84 9.55
CA GLY A 66 -10.33 30.70 9.98
C GLY A 66 -8.99 29.97 10.11
N LYS A 67 -8.89 28.73 9.63
CA LYS A 67 -7.65 27.93 9.68
C LYS A 67 -6.77 28.25 8.48
N THR A 68 -5.47 28.26 8.70
CA THR A 68 -4.49 28.44 7.62
C THR A 68 -4.49 27.25 6.65
N VAL A 69 -4.51 27.56 5.35
CA VAL A 69 -4.33 26.58 4.29
C VAL A 69 -2.84 26.50 3.97
N GLN A 70 -2.29 25.28 4.03
CA GLN A 70 -0.88 25.10 3.68
C GLN A 70 -0.67 25.41 2.19
N LYS A 71 0.27 26.30 1.91
CA LYS A 71 0.71 26.62 0.54
C LYS A 71 1.56 25.47 -0.03
N ILE A 72 1.65 25.42 -1.34
CA ILE A 72 2.60 24.54 -2.03
C ILE A 72 4.00 25.13 -1.81
N ASP A 73 4.81 24.43 -1.05
CA ASP A 73 6.18 24.79 -0.71
C ASP A 73 7.20 23.78 -1.26
N LYS A 74 8.49 24.09 -1.13
CA LYS A 74 9.57 23.21 -1.60
C LYS A 74 9.51 21.82 -0.94
N THR A 75 9.11 21.73 0.32
CA THR A 75 9.02 20.46 1.06
C THR A 75 7.95 19.55 0.46
N LEU A 76 6.78 20.12 0.15
CA LEU A 76 5.71 19.40 -0.52
C LEU A 76 6.11 18.96 -1.93
N ILE A 77 6.76 19.83 -2.71
CA ILE A 77 7.18 19.52 -4.08
C ILE A 77 8.23 18.41 -4.08
N LEU A 78 9.32 18.57 -3.34
CA LEU A 78 10.40 17.58 -3.31
C LEU A 78 9.93 16.26 -2.69
N GLY A 79 9.13 16.33 -1.62
CA GLY A 79 8.53 15.15 -1.00
C GLY A 79 7.56 14.42 -1.95
N GLY A 80 6.72 15.16 -2.66
CA GLY A 80 5.80 14.61 -3.65
C GLY A 80 6.52 13.96 -4.84
N ILE A 81 7.60 14.57 -5.33
CA ILE A 81 8.44 13.99 -6.38
C ILE A 81 9.11 12.71 -5.88
N ALA A 82 9.76 12.75 -4.70
CA ALA A 82 10.42 11.58 -4.13
C ALA A 82 9.45 10.42 -3.89
N CYS A 83 8.30 10.69 -3.26
CA CYS A 83 7.25 9.69 -3.07
C CYS A 83 6.72 9.18 -4.42
N GLY A 84 6.49 10.05 -5.40
CA GLY A 84 5.93 9.68 -6.70
C GLY A 84 6.87 8.84 -7.55
N VAL A 85 8.18 9.12 -7.53
CA VAL A 85 9.18 8.31 -8.23
C VAL A 85 9.30 6.92 -7.60
N LEU A 86 9.39 6.84 -6.26
CA LEU A 86 9.42 5.57 -5.56
C LEU A 86 8.13 4.78 -5.76
N LEU A 87 6.99 5.43 -5.70
CA LEU A 87 5.68 4.83 -5.96
C LEU A 87 5.60 4.28 -7.39
N CYS A 88 6.04 5.05 -8.38
CA CYS A 88 6.09 4.64 -9.78
C CYS A 88 6.92 3.37 -9.94
N ALA A 89 8.16 3.36 -9.44
CA ALA A 89 9.05 2.21 -9.53
C ALA A 89 8.46 0.98 -8.82
N ALA A 90 7.95 1.14 -7.59
CA ALA A 90 7.37 0.06 -6.82
C ALA A 90 6.13 -0.54 -7.48
N THR A 91 5.14 0.30 -7.84
CA THR A 91 3.90 -0.19 -8.43
C THR A 91 4.09 -0.77 -9.82
N THR A 92 5.03 -0.25 -10.60
CA THR A 92 5.31 -0.80 -11.93
C THR A 92 5.97 -2.17 -11.83
N LEU A 93 6.97 -2.35 -10.95
CA LEU A 93 7.54 -3.67 -10.69
C LEU A 93 6.50 -4.66 -10.15
N GLN A 94 5.61 -4.21 -9.25
CA GLN A 94 4.54 -5.04 -8.70
C GLN A 94 3.59 -5.53 -9.80
N THR A 95 3.08 -4.62 -10.62
CA THR A 95 2.13 -4.98 -11.69
C THR A 95 2.79 -5.77 -12.82
N MET A 96 4.06 -5.50 -13.15
CA MET A 96 4.83 -6.35 -14.06
C MET A 96 5.03 -7.75 -13.49
N GLY A 97 5.30 -7.86 -12.18
CA GLY A 97 5.41 -9.14 -11.47
C GLY A 97 4.11 -9.93 -11.52
N MET A 98 2.96 -9.27 -11.38
CA MET A 98 1.63 -9.90 -11.39
C MET A 98 1.27 -10.57 -12.72
N VAL A 99 1.94 -10.25 -13.81
CA VAL A 99 1.79 -10.96 -15.08
C VAL A 99 2.30 -12.41 -15.00
N TYR A 100 3.23 -12.69 -14.08
CA TYR A 100 3.91 -13.98 -13.94
C TYR A 100 3.59 -14.69 -12.62
N THR A 101 2.92 -14.05 -11.67
CA THR A 101 2.60 -14.60 -10.35
C THR A 101 1.15 -14.30 -9.96
N SER A 102 0.61 -15.05 -8.99
CA SER A 102 -0.76 -14.84 -8.53
C SER A 102 -0.91 -13.56 -7.68
N PRO A 103 -2.12 -12.95 -7.62
CA PRO A 103 -2.39 -11.80 -6.75
C PRO A 103 -2.04 -12.06 -5.28
N GLY A 104 -2.36 -13.22 -4.74
CA GLY A 104 -2.05 -13.61 -3.37
C GLY A 104 -0.55 -13.68 -3.11
N LYS A 105 0.22 -14.35 -4.00
CA LYS A 105 1.68 -14.45 -3.89
C LYS A 105 2.35 -13.09 -4.06
N SER A 106 1.85 -12.25 -4.97
CA SER A 106 2.33 -10.87 -5.12
C SER A 106 2.08 -10.04 -3.87
N GLY A 107 0.88 -10.12 -3.28
CA GLY A 107 0.56 -9.47 -2.01
C GLY A 107 1.47 -9.91 -0.87
N PHE A 108 1.76 -11.22 -0.78
CA PHE A 108 2.70 -11.77 0.19
C PHE A 108 4.11 -11.18 0.06
N ILE A 109 4.69 -11.27 -1.15
CA ILE A 109 6.06 -10.83 -1.37
C ILE A 109 6.16 -9.31 -1.19
N THR A 110 5.15 -8.55 -1.63
CA THR A 110 5.07 -7.10 -1.38
C THR A 110 5.09 -6.79 0.11
N ALA A 111 4.31 -7.50 0.92
CA ALA A 111 4.20 -7.27 2.36
C ALA A 111 5.53 -7.48 3.12
N LEU A 112 6.55 -8.11 2.50
CA LEU A 112 7.89 -8.20 3.09
C LEU A 112 8.54 -6.84 3.36
N TYR A 113 8.01 -5.72 2.83
CA TYR A 113 8.44 -4.37 3.24
C TYR A 113 8.38 -4.18 4.75
N MET A 114 7.49 -4.87 5.46
CA MET A 114 7.39 -4.79 6.93
C MET A 114 8.60 -5.38 7.66
N VAL A 115 9.31 -6.35 7.04
CA VAL A 115 10.59 -6.89 7.55
C VAL A 115 11.73 -5.95 7.22
N LEU A 116 11.70 -5.38 6.01
CA LEU A 116 12.74 -4.48 5.51
C LEU A 116 12.82 -3.17 6.29
N ILE A 117 11.66 -2.59 6.67
CA ILE A 117 11.61 -1.31 7.37
C ILE A 117 12.36 -1.33 8.71
N PRO A 118 12.12 -2.25 9.65
CA PRO A 118 12.92 -2.31 10.89
C PRO A 118 14.40 -2.59 10.63
N ILE A 119 14.74 -3.39 9.61
CA ILE A 119 16.15 -3.62 9.21
C ILE A 119 16.79 -2.32 8.74
N ILE A 120 16.13 -1.59 7.84
CA ILE A 120 16.62 -0.29 7.36
C ILE A 120 16.77 0.70 8.54
N ASN A 121 15.80 0.73 9.44
CA ASN A 121 15.83 1.60 10.62
C ASN A 121 17.02 1.30 11.57
N LEU A 122 17.51 0.05 11.63
CA LEU A 122 18.73 -0.28 12.37
C LEU A 122 19.95 0.46 11.83
N PHE A 123 20.10 0.58 10.50
CA PHE A 123 21.19 1.33 9.89
C PHE A 123 21.13 2.84 10.20
N PHE A 124 19.94 3.36 10.52
CA PHE A 124 19.74 4.73 10.98
C PHE A 124 19.81 4.88 12.52
N GLY A 125 20.32 3.85 13.22
CA GLY A 125 20.46 3.86 14.68
C GLY A 125 19.16 3.72 15.47
N LYS A 126 18.03 3.48 14.82
CA LYS A 126 16.73 3.27 15.48
C LYS A 126 16.58 1.80 15.83
N LYS A 127 16.59 1.46 17.12
CA LYS A 127 16.36 0.08 17.56
C LYS A 127 14.85 -0.20 17.65
N PRO A 128 14.33 -1.23 16.96
CA PRO A 128 12.93 -1.61 17.06
C PRO A 128 12.65 -2.16 18.47
N ARG A 129 11.44 -1.95 18.97
CA ARG A 129 10.98 -2.59 20.22
C ARG A 129 10.95 -4.10 20.03
N PHE A 130 11.26 -4.86 21.08
CA PHE A 130 11.25 -6.32 21.05
C PHE A 130 9.90 -6.89 20.55
N VAL A 131 8.77 -6.28 20.98
CA VAL A 131 7.43 -6.66 20.52
C VAL A 131 7.28 -6.52 19.00
N LEU A 132 7.87 -5.48 18.39
CA LEU A 132 7.82 -5.32 16.91
C LEU A 132 8.60 -6.42 16.20
N VAL A 133 9.77 -6.81 16.74
CA VAL A 133 10.56 -7.92 16.18
C VAL A 133 9.77 -9.23 16.24
N VAL A 134 9.18 -9.53 17.39
CA VAL A 134 8.32 -10.73 17.56
C VAL A 134 7.13 -10.68 16.61
N SER A 135 6.45 -9.52 16.50
CA SER A 135 5.32 -9.36 15.59
C SER A 135 5.72 -9.59 14.14
N VAL A 136 6.86 -9.07 13.71
CA VAL A 136 7.40 -9.30 12.35
C VAL A 136 7.61 -10.79 12.10
N LEU A 137 8.22 -11.52 13.03
CA LEU A 137 8.44 -12.97 12.89
C LEU A 137 7.12 -13.74 12.80
N ILE A 138 6.12 -13.37 13.61
CA ILE A 138 4.79 -13.99 13.55
C ILE A 138 4.11 -13.70 12.21
N VAL A 139 4.18 -12.46 11.70
CA VAL A 139 3.60 -12.12 10.39
C VAL A 139 4.31 -12.85 9.26
N VAL A 140 5.64 -12.96 9.28
CA VAL A 140 6.39 -13.74 8.28
C VAL A 140 5.93 -15.22 8.29
N ALA A 141 5.77 -15.82 9.46
CA ALA A 141 5.25 -17.19 9.58
C ALA A 141 3.81 -17.29 9.05
N GLY A 142 2.95 -16.33 9.38
CA GLY A 142 1.57 -16.27 8.89
C GLY A 142 1.51 -16.14 7.36
N LEU A 143 2.29 -15.24 6.81
CA LEU A 143 2.40 -15.04 5.36
C LEU A 143 2.96 -16.28 4.65
N TYR A 144 3.95 -16.95 5.23
CA TYR A 144 4.46 -18.21 4.73
C TYR A 144 3.35 -19.27 4.61
N LEU A 145 2.54 -19.42 5.64
CA LEU A 145 1.41 -20.37 5.62
C LEU A 145 0.36 -19.99 4.57
N MET A 146 0.11 -18.70 4.35
CA MET A 146 -0.90 -18.25 3.40
C MET A 146 -0.49 -18.42 1.93
N CYS A 147 0.78 -18.26 1.61
CA CYS A 147 1.17 -17.94 0.24
C CYS A 147 2.16 -18.92 -0.39
N ILE A 148 2.79 -19.80 0.38
CA ILE A 148 3.73 -20.77 -0.17
C ILE A 148 3.04 -22.11 -0.33
N ASP A 149 2.83 -22.48 -1.59
CA ASP A 149 2.43 -23.82 -1.97
C ASP A 149 3.62 -24.81 -1.91
N SER A 150 3.35 -26.07 -2.16
CA SER A 150 4.36 -27.13 -2.11
C SER A 150 5.45 -27.01 -3.19
N SER A 151 5.29 -26.14 -4.18
CA SER A 151 6.20 -26.07 -5.32
C SER A 151 7.46 -25.23 -5.05
N LEU A 152 7.46 -24.31 -4.07
CA LEU A 152 8.58 -23.40 -3.72
C LEU A 152 9.30 -22.77 -4.93
N ALA A 153 8.71 -22.85 -6.12
CA ALA A 153 9.32 -22.36 -7.34
C ALA A 153 9.29 -20.83 -7.37
N ILE A 154 10.47 -20.22 -7.41
CA ILE A 154 10.65 -18.79 -7.59
C ILE A 154 10.59 -18.49 -9.08
N ASN A 155 9.63 -17.69 -9.50
CA ASN A 155 9.50 -17.24 -10.88
C ASN A 155 9.99 -15.79 -11.06
N ARG A 156 10.05 -15.34 -12.31
CA ARG A 156 10.49 -13.97 -12.63
C ARG A 156 9.61 -12.89 -11.98
N GLY A 157 8.31 -13.15 -11.85
CA GLY A 157 7.38 -12.22 -11.20
C GLY A 157 7.63 -12.06 -9.72
N ASP A 158 8.04 -13.14 -9.04
CA ASP A 158 8.38 -13.13 -7.62
C ASP A 158 9.60 -12.22 -7.36
N VAL A 159 10.62 -12.31 -8.24
CA VAL A 159 11.82 -11.45 -8.14
C VAL A 159 11.47 -9.98 -8.36
N MET A 160 10.61 -9.68 -9.35
CA MET A 160 10.13 -8.30 -9.59
C MET A 160 9.34 -7.77 -8.38
N THR A 161 8.46 -8.58 -7.82
CA THR A 161 7.67 -8.21 -6.65
C THR A 161 8.54 -8.05 -5.38
N LEU A 162 9.60 -8.84 -5.24
CA LEU A 162 10.57 -8.64 -4.17
C LEU A 162 11.31 -7.30 -4.32
N GLY A 163 11.74 -6.94 -5.52
CA GLY A 163 12.28 -5.60 -5.83
C GLY A 163 11.30 -4.48 -5.47
N CYS A 164 10.02 -4.68 -5.78
CA CYS A 164 8.94 -3.78 -5.37
C CYS A 164 8.88 -3.61 -3.84
N ALA A 165 8.99 -4.69 -3.05
CA ALA A 165 8.96 -4.63 -1.58
C ALA A 165 10.08 -3.74 -1.01
N PHE A 166 11.29 -3.82 -1.56
CA PHE A 166 12.41 -2.94 -1.17
C PHE A 166 12.08 -1.46 -1.45
N ILE A 167 11.52 -1.17 -2.62
CA ILE A 167 11.20 0.21 -3.01
C ILE A 167 10.03 0.74 -2.17
N PHE A 168 9.01 -0.08 -1.88
CA PHE A 168 7.92 0.31 -0.97
C PHE A 168 8.41 0.56 0.45
N ALA A 169 9.39 -0.21 0.95
CA ALA A 169 10.01 0.09 2.25
C ALA A 169 10.61 1.50 2.25
N GLY A 170 11.35 1.87 1.20
CA GLY A 170 11.88 3.22 1.01
C GLY A 170 10.76 4.28 0.91
N HIS A 171 9.71 4.01 0.15
CA HIS A 171 8.56 4.90 -0.01
C HIS A 171 7.86 5.19 1.35
N ILE A 172 7.62 4.15 2.15
CA ILE A 172 7.02 4.28 3.49
C ILE A 172 7.89 5.14 4.41
N LEU A 173 9.22 4.96 4.37
CA LEU A 173 10.15 5.77 5.16
C LEU A 173 10.21 7.24 4.70
N VAL A 174 10.12 7.50 3.40
CA VAL A 174 10.03 8.86 2.86
C VAL A 174 8.71 9.52 3.29
N ILE A 175 7.58 8.81 3.23
CA ILE A 175 6.30 9.32 3.75
C ILE A 175 6.42 9.65 5.24
N ASP A 176 7.01 8.76 6.06
CA ASP A 176 7.21 8.99 7.49
C ASP A 176 7.97 10.30 7.76
N HIS A 177 8.99 10.60 6.94
CA HIS A 177 9.76 11.82 7.07
C HIS A 177 9.02 13.08 6.59
N VAL A 178 8.26 12.98 5.51
CA VAL A 178 7.64 14.14 4.82
C VAL A 178 6.24 14.46 5.35
N ALA A 179 5.41 13.45 5.60
CA ALA A 179 4.00 13.63 5.93
C ALA A 179 3.74 14.49 7.19
N PRO A 180 4.57 14.48 8.26
CA PRO A 180 4.37 15.38 9.40
C PRO A 180 4.51 16.88 9.04
N LYS A 181 5.24 17.20 7.98
CA LYS A 181 5.61 18.58 7.60
C LYS A 181 4.64 19.19 6.59
N VAL A 182 3.80 18.37 5.93
CA VAL A 182 2.97 18.80 4.81
C VAL A 182 1.51 18.35 4.95
N ASP A 183 0.63 18.91 4.10
CA ASP A 183 -0.73 18.41 3.98
C ASP A 183 -0.73 17.05 3.27
N GLY A 184 -1.18 16.01 3.95
CA GLY A 184 -1.12 14.64 3.45
C GLY A 184 -1.94 14.39 2.19
N VAL A 185 -3.06 15.12 2.01
CA VAL A 185 -3.89 14.98 0.80
C VAL A 185 -3.18 15.61 -0.41
N LYS A 186 -2.53 16.76 -0.21
CA LYS A 186 -1.73 17.40 -1.25
C LYS A 186 -0.51 16.55 -1.62
N LEU A 187 0.13 15.91 -0.63
CA LEU A 187 1.25 15.00 -0.87
C LEU A 187 0.79 13.78 -1.68
N ALA A 188 -0.36 13.18 -1.34
CA ALA A 188 -0.95 12.08 -2.09
C ALA A 188 -1.25 12.49 -3.54
N CYS A 189 -1.88 13.63 -3.75
CA CYS A 189 -2.19 14.14 -5.08
C CYS A 189 -0.91 14.32 -5.92
N MET A 190 0.13 14.93 -5.35
CA MET A 190 1.38 15.21 -6.06
C MET A 190 2.13 13.92 -6.43
N GLN A 191 2.24 12.94 -5.51
CA GLN A 191 2.90 11.67 -5.82
C GLN A 191 2.18 10.91 -6.94
N PHE A 192 0.83 11.00 -7.02
CA PHE A 192 0.09 10.34 -8.09
C PHE A 192 0.26 11.01 -9.44
N PHE A 193 0.31 12.34 -9.50
CA PHE A 193 0.63 13.00 -10.77
C PHE A 193 2.05 12.67 -11.24
N VAL A 194 3.04 12.64 -10.34
CA VAL A 194 4.41 12.24 -10.70
C VAL A 194 4.44 10.79 -11.20
N CYS A 195 3.86 9.85 -10.46
CA CYS A 195 3.76 8.45 -10.85
C CYS A 195 2.99 8.29 -12.17
N GLY A 196 1.86 8.97 -12.32
CA GLY A 196 1.03 8.94 -13.52
C GLY A 196 1.77 9.45 -14.76
N ILE A 197 2.41 10.62 -14.65
CA ILE A 197 3.16 11.22 -15.77
C ILE A 197 4.29 10.30 -16.23
N ILE A 198 5.10 9.76 -15.30
CA ILE A 198 6.21 8.87 -15.65
C ILE A 198 5.69 7.63 -16.40
N ASN A 199 4.64 6.97 -15.88
CA ASN A 199 4.08 5.79 -16.52
C ASN A 199 3.36 6.12 -17.84
N LEU A 200 2.68 7.27 -17.96
CA LEU A 200 2.05 7.66 -19.22
C LEU A 200 3.10 7.96 -20.29
N VAL A 201 4.18 8.66 -19.95
CA VAL A 201 5.30 8.88 -20.88
C VAL A 201 5.87 7.54 -21.35
N TRP A 202 6.11 6.61 -20.42
CA TRP A 202 6.59 5.27 -20.77
C TRP A 202 5.59 4.49 -21.64
N MET A 203 4.30 4.55 -21.31
CA MET A 203 3.23 3.95 -22.12
C MET A 203 3.26 4.41 -23.60
N PHE A 204 3.47 5.72 -23.83
CA PHE A 204 3.56 6.26 -25.19
C PHE A 204 4.86 5.88 -25.92
N ILE A 205 5.94 5.57 -25.18
CA ILE A 205 7.19 5.05 -25.75
C ILE A 205 7.04 3.57 -26.16
N GLU A 206 6.32 2.77 -25.36
CA GLU A 206 6.06 1.36 -25.70
C GLU A 206 4.99 1.25 -26.80
N THR A 207 3.76 1.11 -26.42
CA THR A 207 2.60 1.04 -27.30
C THR A 207 1.35 1.39 -26.50
N PRO A 208 0.66 2.47 -26.80
CA PRO A 208 -0.59 2.82 -26.13
C PRO A 208 -1.65 1.73 -26.33
N PRO A 209 -2.45 1.43 -25.29
CA PRO A 209 -3.54 0.48 -25.41
C PRO A 209 -4.62 1.01 -26.35
N THR A 210 -5.39 0.10 -26.98
CA THR A 210 -6.59 0.48 -27.71
C THR A 210 -7.66 1.03 -26.79
N ILE A 211 -8.53 1.87 -27.30
CA ILE A 211 -9.66 2.41 -26.53
C ILE A 211 -10.54 1.27 -26.02
N GLU A 212 -10.78 0.24 -26.83
CA GLU A 212 -11.56 -0.94 -26.47
C GLU A 212 -10.94 -1.69 -25.27
N ALA A 213 -9.63 -1.91 -25.26
CA ALA A 213 -8.92 -2.56 -24.15
C ALA A 213 -9.05 -1.77 -22.83
N VAL A 214 -9.00 -0.43 -22.91
CA VAL A 214 -9.23 0.44 -21.76
C VAL A 214 -10.67 0.33 -21.25
N PHE A 215 -11.65 0.29 -22.16
CA PHE A 215 -13.05 0.11 -21.77
C PHE A 215 -13.30 -1.25 -21.10
N ASN A 216 -12.67 -2.32 -21.59
CA ASN A 216 -12.80 -3.66 -21.01
C ASN A 216 -12.28 -3.76 -19.57
N CYS A 217 -11.35 -2.88 -19.15
CA CYS A 217 -10.84 -2.86 -17.77
C CYS A 217 -11.25 -1.61 -16.99
N THR A 218 -12.30 -0.86 -17.42
CA THR A 218 -12.75 0.37 -16.76
C THR A 218 -13.08 0.15 -15.28
N GLY A 219 -13.73 -0.95 -14.90
CA GLY A 219 -14.02 -1.28 -13.51
C GLY A 219 -12.75 -1.43 -12.66
N ALA A 220 -11.74 -2.13 -13.19
CA ALA A 220 -10.44 -2.31 -12.56
C ALA A 220 -9.69 -0.98 -12.41
N LEU A 221 -9.69 -0.15 -13.45
CA LEU A 221 -9.11 1.19 -13.45
C LEU A 221 -9.82 2.13 -12.47
N ALA A 222 -11.14 2.13 -12.45
CA ALA A 222 -11.93 2.96 -11.53
C ALA A 222 -11.67 2.57 -10.07
N TYR A 223 -11.73 1.28 -9.73
CA TYR A 223 -11.43 0.83 -8.38
C TYR A 223 -9.99 1.18 -7.99
N SER A 224 -9.02 0.85 -8.83
CA SER A 224 -7.61 1.10 -8.54
C SER A 224 -7.26 2.59 -8.49
N GLY A 225 -7.86 3.42 -9.36
CA GLY A 225 -7.62 4.87 -9.38
C GLY A 225 -8.33 5.60 -8.24
N ILE A 226 -9.60 5.32 -8.00
CA ILE A 226 -10.40 6.04 -7.01
C ILE A 226 -10.15 5.47 -5.60
N MET A 227 -10.36 4.17 -5.42
CA MET A 227 -10.30 3.56 -4.10
C MET A 227 -8.87 3.31 -3.66
N SER A 228 -8.04 2.66 -4.49
CA SER A 228 -6.64 2.37 -4.12
C SER A 228 -5.79 3.63 -4.12
N CYS A 229 -5.69 4.35 -5.25
CA CYS A 229 -4.86 5.54 -5.34
C CYS A 229 -5.50 6.73 -4.58
N GLY A 230 -6.72 7.12 -4.87
CA GLY A 230 -7.36 8.28 -4.25
C GLY A 230 -7.57 8.12 -2.75
N VAL A 231 -8.22 7.05 -2.32
CA VAL A 231 -8.58 6.85 -0.91
C VAL A 231 -7.45 6.19 -0.12
N ALA A 232 -7.04 4.97 -0.44
CA ALA A 232 -6.18 4.18 0.44
C ALA A 232 -4.78 4.80 0.65
N TYR A 233 -4.09 5.25 -0.38
CA TYR A 233 -2.80 5.95 -0.20
C TYR A 233 -2.92 7.27 0.55
N THR A 234 -4.05 7.98 0.40
CA THR A 234 -4.31 9.17 1.22
C THR A 234 -4.49 8.79 2.69
N LEU A 235 -5.24 7.72 2.98
CA LEU A 235 -5.38 7.20 4.34
C LEU A 235 -4.05 6.73 4.91
N GLN A 236 -3.19 6.08 4.11
CA GLN A 236 -1.83 5.71 4.48
C GLN A 236 -1.04 6.94 4.93
N ILE A 237 -0.92 7.97 4.08
CA ILE A 237 -0.13 9.18 4.38
C ILE A 237 -0.65 9.88 5.64
N VAL A 238 -1.98 9.98 5.79
CA VAL A 238 -2.59 10.59 6.97
C VAL A 238 -2.39 9.71 8.22
N GLY A 239 -2.49 8.40 8.08
CA GLY A 239 -2.30 7.42 9.16
C GLY A 239 -0.87 7.39 9.67
N GLN A 240 0.11 7.42 8.77
CA GLN A 240 1.54 7.43 9.10
C GLN A 240 2.00 8.70 9.86
N LYS A 241 1.23 9.80 9.84
CA LYS A 241 1.51 10.95 10.72
C LYS A 241 1.44 10.61 12.21
N TYR A 242 0.71 9.56 12.57
CA TYR A 242 0.38 9.22 13.96
C TYR A 242 0.92 7.85 14.39
N THR A 243 1.53 7.11 13.46
CA THR A 243 1.99 5.73 13.68
C THR A 243 3.39 5.60 13.12
N ASP A 244 4.31 5.01 13.87
CA ASP A 244 5.68 4.78 13.42
C ASP A 244 5.72 3.84 12.20
N PRO A 245 6.74 3.94 11.33
CA PRO A 245 6.77 3.22 10.05
C PRO A 245 6.76 1.69 10.21
N THR A 246 7.37 1.15 11.26
CA THR A 246 7.34 -0.29 11.52
C THR A 246 5.95 -0.77 11.91
N SER A 247 5.28 -0.08 12.85
CA SER A 247 3.89 -0.39 13.21
C SER A 247 2.94 -0.19 12.03
N ALA A 248 3.14 0.86 11.24
CA ALA A 248 2.34 1.13 10.04
C ALA A 248 2.47 0.01 9.01
N SER A 249 3.69 -0.46 8.75
CA SER A 249 3.94 -1.54 7.78
C SER A 249 3.32 -2.87 8.21
N ILE A 250 3.36 -3.20 9.50
CA ILE A 250 2.71 -4.41 10.04
C ILE A 250 1.17 -4.31 9.91
N LEU A 251 0.58 -3.14 10.17
CA LEU A 251 -0.86 -2.96 9.99
C LEU A 251 -1.27 -3.07 8.52
N MET A 252 -0.49 -2.49 7.63
CA MET A 252 -0.77 -2.51 6.19
C MET A 252 -0.53 -3.89 5.56
N SER A 253 0.35 -4.74 6.13
CA SER A 253 0.58 -6.10 5.63
C SER A 253 -0.65 -7.02 5.66
N LEU A 254 -1.72 -6.63 6.41
CA LEU A 254 -3.04 -7.27 6.31
C LEU A 254 -3.66 -7.18 4.91
N GLU A 255 -3.11 -6.37 4.02
CA GLU A 255 -3.55 -6.36 2.62
C GLU A 255 -3.53 -7.76 1.99
N SER A 256 -2.58 -8.63 2.39
CA SER A 256 -2.50 -10.02 1.93
C SER A 256 -3.69 -10.85 2.43
N VAL A 257 -4.08 -10.69 3.70
CA VAL A 257 -5.27 -11.34 4.27
C VAL A 257 -6.53 -10.87 3.55
N PHE A 258 -6.65 -9.55 3.36
CA PHE A 258 -7.80 -8.99 2.67
C PHE A 258 -7.82 -9.33 1.17
N ALA A 259 -6.65 -9.53 0.52
CA ALA A 259 -6.57 -10.03 -0.85
C ALA A 259 -7.18 -11.44 -0.94
N THR A 260 -6.77 -12.33 -0.05
CA THR A 260 -7.29 -13.70 0.03
C THR A 260 -8.80 -13.70 0.34
N LEU A 261 -9.24 -12.97 1.37
CA LEU A 261 -10.66 -12.87 1.72
C LEU A 261 -11.51 -12.30 0.58
N SER A 262 -11.01 -11.27 -0.11
CA SER A 262 -11.70 -10.68 -1.26
C SER A 262 -11.85 -11.69 -2.40
N THR A 263 -10.81 -12.50 -2.65
CA THR A 263 -10.87 -13.58 -3.66
C THR A 263 -11.96 -14.59 -3.30
N VAL A 264 -12.01 -15.08 -2.06
CA VAL A 264 -13.04 -16.02 -1.59
C VAL A 264 -14.45 -15.45 -1.75
N ILE A 265 -14.65 -14.19 -1.34
CA ILE A 265 -15.95 -13.52 -1.45
C ILE A 265 -16.39 -13.41 -2.90
N LEU A 266 -15.50 -12.98 -3.80
CA LEU A 266 -15.83 -12.80 -5.21
C LEU A 266 -16.13 -14.14 -5.90
N VAL A 267 -15.38 -15.20 -5.59
CA VAL A 267 -15.68 -16.55 -6.10
C VAL A 267 -17.03 -17.04 -5.58
N ALA A 268 -17.36 -16.82 -4.29
CA ALA A 268 -18.69 -17.12 -3.76
C ALA A 268 -19.82 -16.33 -4.43
N CYS A 269 -19.50 -15.15 -4.99
CA CYS A 269 -20.42 -14.34 -5.81
C CYS A 269 -20.46 -14.75 -7.30
N GLY A 270 -19.76 -15.84 -7.69
CA GLY A 270 -19.78 -16.36 -9.06
C GLY A 270 -18.72 -15.80 -10.00
N TRP A 271 -17.68 -15.13 -9.48
CA TRP A 271 -16.55 -14.67 -10.29
C TRP A 271 -15.52 -15.78 -10.50
N GLU A 272 -15.02 -15.90 -11.71
CA GLU A 272 -13.93 -16.83 -12.03
C GLU A 272 -12.57 -16.20 -11.64
N ILE A 273 -12.09 -16.58 -10.46
CA ILE A 273 -10.80 -16.14 -9.91
C ILE A 273 -10.08 -17.36 -9.31
N THR A 274 -8.81 -17.51 -9.62
CA THR A 274 -7.99 -18.60 -9.07
C THR A 274 -7.77 -18.42 -7.57
N GLY A 275 -7.96 -19.47 -6.76
CA GLY A 275 -7.70 -19.44 -5.30
C GLY A 275 -8.90 -19.10 -4.43
N GLY A 276 -10.11 -19.47 -4.83
CA GLY A 276 -11.37 -19.10 -4.15
C GLY A 276 -11.76 -19.91 -2.91
N THR A 277 -10.98 -20.89 -2.48
CA THR A 277 -11.22 -21.69 -1.26
C THR A 277 -10.06 -21.53 -0.30
N LEU A 278 -10.36 -21.22 0.96
CA LEU A 278 -9.34 -21.18 2.02
C LEU A 278 -9.05 -22.60 2.51
N ASP A 279 -7.78 -22.98 2.50
CA ASP A 279 -7.32 -24.18 3.17
C ASP A 279 -6.99 -23.92 4.67
N ALA A 280 -6.75 -25.00 5.43
CA ALA A 280 -6.44 -24.87 6.85
C ALA A 280 -5.14 -24.06 7.11
N ARG A 281 -4.17 -24.10 6.18
CA ARG A 281 -2.91 -23.36 6.29
C ARG A 281 -3.14 -21.85 6.16
N GLU A 282 -3.95 -21.44 5.19
CA GLU A 282 -4.31 -20.04 4.95
C GLU A 282 -5.09 -19.47 6.14
N ILE A 283 -6.01 -20.25 6.73
CA ILE A 283 -6.73 -19.88 7.95
C ILE A 283 -5.76 -19.63 9.11
N TRP A 284 -4.82 -20.56 9.37
CA TRP A 284 -3.81 -20.36 10.41
C TRP A 284 -2.89 -19.19 10.13
N GLY A 285 -2.54 -18.97 8.86
CA GLY A 285 -1.79 -17.78 8.43
C GLY A 285 -2.51 -16.48 8.79
N CYS A 286 -3.80 -16.37 8.49
CA CYS A 286 -4.63 -15.24 8.88
C CYS A 286 -4.65 -15.04 10.41
N VAL A 287 -4.84 -16.12 11.19
CA VAL A 287 -4.85 -16.04 12.66
C VAL A 287 -3.53 -15.48 13.19
N LEU A 288 -2.39 -15.98 12.71
CA LEU A 288 -1.08 -15.47 13.13
C LEU A 288 -0.91 -13.99 12.83
N MET A 289 -1.35 -13.53 11.64
CA MET A 289 -1.27 -12.11 11.29
C MET A 289 -2.14 -11.25 12.20
N PHE A 290 -3.36 -11.67 12.54
CA PHE A 290 -4.20 -10.96 13.49
C PHE A 290 -3.57 -10.91 14.90
N VAL A 291 -2.96 -12.00 15.38
CA VAL A 291 -2.22 -12.02 16.64
C VAL A 291 -1.09 -11.00 16.64
N ALA A 292 -0.29 -10.94 15.58
CA ALA A 292 0.79 -9.98 15.45
C ALA A 292 0.29 -8.52 15.53
N ILE A 293 -0.85 -8.22 14.88
CA ILE A 293 -1.44 -6.89 14.93
C ILE A 293 -1.90 -6.50 16.32
N ILE A 294 -2.50 -7.42 17.06
CA ILE A 294 -2.88 -7.19 18.46
C ILE A 294 -1.61 -6.87 19.27
N LEU A 295 -0.53 -7.64 19.09
CA LEU A 295 0.74 -7.42 19.78
C LEU A 295 1.32 -6.03 19.49
N VAL A 296 1.30 -5.56 18.23
CA VAL A 296 1.78 -4.22 17.86
C VAL A 296 1.01 -3.10 18.54
N GLN A 297 -0.29 -3.31 18.82
CA GLN A 297 -1.14 -2.32 19.45
C GLN A 297 -1.02 -2.28 20.97
N LEU A 298 -0.35 -3.25 21.60
CA LEU A 298 -0.16 -3.26 23.05
C LEU A 298 0.58 -1.99 23.48
N PRO A 299 0.09 -1.31 24.55
CA PRO A 299 0.73 -0.12 25.08
C PRO A 299 2.14 -0.46 25.58
N GLU A 300 3.07 0.46 25.36
CA GLU A 300 4.38 0.38 26.02
C GLU A 300 4.18 0.34 27.53
N LYS A 301 4.71 -0.68 28.21
CA LYS A 301 5.01 -0.53 29.64
C LYS A 301 6.11 0.52 29.72
N ASN A 302 5.74 1.78 29.98
CA ASN A 302 6.71 2.78 30.35
C ASN A 302 7.58 2.16 31.42
N ASN A 303 8.88 2.09 31.18
CA ASN A 303 9.86 1.92 32.26
C ASN A 303 9.76 3.16 33.16
N LEU A 304 8.79 3.13 34.07
CA LEU A 304 8.76 3.96 35.28
C LEU A 304 9.89 3.47 36.19
N LYS A 305 11.14 3.56 35.72
CA LYS A 305 12.36 3.45 36.56
C LYS A 305 13.47 4.20 35.84
N ALA A 306 13.46 5.49 35.94
CA ALA A 306 14.65 6.32 35.87
C ALA A 306 14.30 7.67 36.53
N ASN A 307 14.29 7.68 37.86
CA ASN A 307 14.66 8.80 38.69
C ASN A 307 15.64 8.28 39.72
#